data_30764b13eb7776dd2522d9df4c0908ce
#
_entry.id   30764b13eb7776dd2522d9df4c0908ce
#
_cell.length_a   1.000
_cell.length_b   1.000
_cell.length_c   1.000
_cell.angle_alpha   90.00
_cell.angle_beta   90.00
_cell.angle_gamma   90.00
#
_symmetry.space_group_name_H-M   'P 1'
#
loop_
_entity.id
_entity.type
_entity.pdbx_description
1 polymer ?
#
loop_
_entity_poly.entity_id
_entity_poly.type
_entity_poly.pdbx_seq_one_letter_code
_entity_poly.pdbx_strand_id
1 'polypeptide(L)'
;PLTLAFLGDAVYSQLVREKLVLAANMPVKKLHPASVERVRANYQSRAAMLIEPMLTEDEAAIMKRGRNASCGSGSIPKSSDPAEYHRATSLETLFGYLHLLGQTDRIRELFEYIWENTEVKPKC
;
A
#
# COMPACT_ATOMS: atom_id res chain seq x y z
N PRO A 1 -5.94 -1.52 14.37
CA PRO A 1 -5.82 -1.39 12.91
C PRO A 1 -4.84 -0.30 12.48
N LEU A 2 -4.87 0.89 13.10
CA LEU A 2 -3.95 1.96 12.71
C LEU A 2 -2.51 1.67 13.11
N THR A 3 -2.30 0.92 14.16
CA THR A 3 -0.96 0.44 14.54
C THR A 3 -0.40 -0.48 13.46
N LEU A 4 -1.25 -1.35 12.89
CA LEU A 4 -0.87 -2.22 11.78
C LEU A 4 -0.57 -1.40 10.53
N ALA A 5 -1.34 -0.35 10.27
CA ALA A 5 -1.08 0.54 9.13
C ALA A 5 0.26 1.25 9.26
N PHE A 6 0.62 1.67 10.47
CA PHE A 6 1.91 2.29 10.74
C PHE A 6 3.05 1.35 10.35
N LEU A 7 2.96 0.09 10.76
CA LEU A 7 3.95 -0.92 10.38
C LEU A 7 3.90 -1.21 8.89
N GLY A 8 2.71 -1.37 8.34
CA GLY A 8 2.51 -1.70 6.94
C GLY A 8 3.01 -0.63 5.99
N ASP A 9 3.00 0.63 6.39
CA ASP A 9 3.59 1.72 5.62
C ASP A 9 5.08 1.44 5.38
N ALA A 10 5.81 1.05 6.41
CA ALA A 10 7.23 0.72 6.29
C ALA A 10 7.45 -0.53 5.45
N VAL A 11 6.64 -1.56 5.65
CA VAL A 11 6.73 -2.81 4.88
C VAL A 11 6.51 -2.54 3.39
N TYR A 12 5.47 -1.80 3.08
CA TYR A 12 5.13 -1.47 1.69
C TYR A 12 6.22 -0.61 1.04
N SER A 13 6.70 0.39 1.74
CA SER A 13 7.78 1.27 1.24
C SER A 13 9.05 0.48 0.97
N GLN A 14 9.39 -0.46 1.84
CA GLN A 14 10.55 -1.32 1.64
C GLN A 14 10.41 -2.16 0.37
N LEU A 15 9.25 -2.76 0.16
CA LEU A 15 9.00 -3.57 -1.04
C LEU A 15 9.14 -2.74 -2.33
N VAL A 16 8.60 -1.53 -2.32
CA VAL A 16 8.72 -0.62 -3.48
C VAL A 16 10.19 -0.30 -3.75
N ARG A 17 10.94 0.05 -2.71
CA ARG A 17 12.37 0.40 -2.86
C ARG A 17 13.19 -0.78 -3.33
N GLU A 18 12.97 -1.98 -2.78
CA GLU A 18 13.66 -3.19 -3.23
C GLU A 18 13.39 -3.47 -4.71
N LYS A 19 12.13 -3.34 -5.11
CA LYS A 19 11.74 -3.57 -6.50
C LYS A 19 12.45 -2.60 -7.45
N LEU A 20 12.52 -1.33 -7.08
CA LEU A 20 13.17 -0.31 -7.90
C LEU A 20 14.67 -0.54 -8.00
N VAL A 21 15.31 -0.90 -6.88
CA VAL A 21 16.74 -1.15 -6.85
C VAL A 21 17.11 -2.36 -7.72
N LEU A 22 16.30 -3.42 -7.67
CA LEU A 22 16.55 -4.64 -8.43
C LEU A 22 16.17 -4.54 -9.91
N ALA A 23 15.18 -3.71 -10.22
CA ALA A 23 14.63 -3.63 -11.58
C ALA A 23 15.37 -2.65 -12.49
N ALA A 24 16.04 -1.65 -11.92
CA ALA A 24 16.62 -0.58 -12.71
C ALA A 24 17.95 -0.10 -12.12
N ASN A 25 18.92 0.10 -12.99
CA ASN A 25 20.19 0.71 -12.60
C ASN A 25 20.04 2.23 -12.69
N MET A 26 19.43 2.81 -11.66
CA MET A 26 19.03 4.21 -11.67
C MET A 26 19.73 4.96 -10.53
N PRO A 27 20.16 6.21 -10.75
CA PRO A 27 20.78 7.00 -9.68
C PRO A 27 19.82 7.30 -8.55
N VAL A 28 20.37 7.47 -7.35
CA VAL A 28 19.57 7.70 -6.13
C VAL A 28 18.59 8.86 -6.29
N LYS A 29 18.98 9.92 -6.97
CA LYS A 29 18.11 11.08 -7.17
C LYS A 29 16.86 10.78 -8.00
N LYS A 30 16.86 9.68 -8.77
CA LYS A 30 15.69 9.22 -9.53
C LYS A 30 14.90 8.16 -8.77
N LEU A 31 15.57 7.42 -7.87
CA LEU A 31 14.92 6.38 -7.07
C LEU A 31 13.87 6.96 -6.15
N HIS A 32 14.18 8.07 -5.48
CA HIS A 32 13.23 8.66 -4.52
C HIS A 32 11.92 9.10 -5.19
N PRO A 33 11.93 9.89 -6.28
CA PRO A 33 10.68 10.24 -6.96
C PRO A 33 9.90 9.02 -7.47
N ALA A 34 10.60 8.01 -7.98
CA ALA A 34 9.94 6.79 -8.46
C ALA A 34 9.27 6.04 -7.33
N SER A 35 9.87 6.01 -6.13
CA SER A 35 9.25 5.36 -4.97
C SER A 35 8.04 6.15 -4.48
N VAL A 36 8.11 7.48 -4.47
CA VAL A 36 7.01 8.34 -4.03
C VAL A 36 5.76 8.07 -4.86
N GLU A 37 5.89 7.91 -6.17
CA GLU A 37 4.74 7.67 -7.04
C GLU A 37 3.99 6.38 -6.70
N ARG A 38 4.67 5.40 -6.12
CA ARG A 38 4.06 4.11 -5.79
C ARG A 38 3.61 4.01 -4.33
N VAL A 39 3.97 4.98 -3.50
CA VAL A 39 3.48 5.04 -2.11
C VAL A 39 2.41 6.10 -1.89
N ARG A 40 2.03 6.84 -2.92
CA ARG A 40 0.96 7.83 -2.82
C ARG A 40 -0.38 7.17 -2.56
N ALA A 41 -1.24 7.92 -1.88
CA ALA A 41 -2.57 7.41 -1.53
C ALA A 41 -3.39 7.00 -2.75
N ASN A 42 -3.32 7.74 -3.86
CA ASN A 42 -4.07 7.38 -5.06
C ASN A 42 -3.60 6.06 -5.68
N TYR A 43 -2.29 5.81 -5.69
CA TYR A 43 -1.75 4.54 -6.17
C TYR A 43 -2.17 3.40 -5.24
N GLN A 44 -1.96 3.57 -3.93
CA GLN A 44 -2.32 2.55 -2.94
C GLN A 44 -3.83 2.29 -2.92
N SER A 45 -4.64 3.31 -3.13
CA SER A 45 -6.09 3.16 -3.22
C SER A 45 -6.49 2.25 -4.38
N ARG A 46 -5.90 2.47 -5.56
CA ARG A 46 -6.15 1.62 -6.73
C ARG A 46 -5.64 0.20 -6.51
N ALA A 47 -4.48 0.08 -5.86
CA ALA A 47 -3.92 -1.23 -5.51
C ALA A 47 -4.86 -2.00 -4.55
N ALA A 48 -5.41 -1.32 -3.56
CA ALA A 48 -6.34 -1.93 -2.61
C ALA A 48 -7.58 -2.48 -3.34
N MET A 49 -8.14 -1.70 -4.25
CA MET A 49 -9.29 -2.15 -5.03
C MET A 49 -8.94 -3.32 -5.94
N LEU A 50 -7.74 -3.30 -6.51
CA LEU A 50 -7.28 -4.35 -7.42
C LEU A 50 -7.20 -5.71 -6.75
N ILE A 51 -6.67 -5.77 -5.52
CA ILE A 51 -6.46 -7.04 -4.83
C ILE A 51 -7.68 -7.52 -4.05
N GLU A 52 -8.67 -6.67 -3.86
CA GLU A 52 -9.84 -7.01 -3.03
C GLU A 52 -10.50 -8.34 -3.44
N PRO A 53 -10.74 -8.63 -4.75
CA PRO A 53 -11.38 -9.90 -5.13
C PRO A 53 -10.55 -11.15 -4.84
N MET A 54 -9.26 -11.02 -4.60
CA MET A 54 -8.38 -12.19 -4.38
C MET A 54 -8.05 -12.42 -2.91
N LEU A 55 -8.63 -11.63 -2.01
CA LEU A 55 -8.34 -11.74 -0.57
C LEU A 55 -9.11 -12.88 0.07
N THR A 56 -8.50 -13.48 1.10
CA THR A 56 -9.20 -14.41 1.99
C THR A 56 -10.19 -13.62 2.87
N GLU A 57 -11.08 -14.32 3.55
CA GLU A 57 -12.03 -13.67 4.47
C GLU A 57 -11.31 -12.89 5.56
N ASP A 58 -10.25 -13.47 6.13
CA ASP A 58 -9.47 -12.80 7.18
C ASP A 58 -8.78 -11.55 6.65
N GLU A 59 -8.20 -11.64 5.46
CA GLU A 59 -7.53 -10.50 4.83
C GLU A 59 -8.52 -9.37 4.53
N ALA A 60 -9.67 -9.72 3.98
CA ALA A 60 -10.72 -8.74 3.69
C ALA A 60 -11.23 -8.08 4.97
N ALA A 61 -11.39 -8.84 6.05
CA ALA A 61 -11.84 -8.32 7.34
C ALA A 61 -10.83 -7.31 7.90
N ILE A 62 -9.53 -7.61 7.79
CA ILE A 62 -8.47 -6.72 8.27
C ILE A 62 -8.45 -5.42 7.45
N MET A 63 -8.59 -5.50 6.14
CA MET A 63 -8.66 -4.30 5.31
C MET A 63 -9.86 -3.43 5.66
N LYS A 64 -11.01 -4.04 5.89
CA LYS A 64 -12.21 -3.32 6.30
C LYS A 64 -12.02 -2.61 7.63
N ARG A 65 -11.37 -3.27 8.60
CA ARG A 65 -11.06 -2.66 9.90
C ARG A 65 -10.14 -1.46 9.75
N GLY A 66 -9.13 -1.57 8.92
CA GLY A 66 -8.19 -0.48 8.68
C GLY A 66 -8.88 0.73 8.05
N ARG A 67 -9.73 0.49 7.06
CA ARG A 67 -10.50 1.55 6.43
C ARG A 67 -11.43 2.24 7.43
N ASN A 68 -12.16 1.46 8.22
CA ASN A 68 -13.12 2.00 9.19
C ASN A 68 -12.44 2.77 10.31
N ALA A 69 -11.31 2.28 10.81
CA ALA A 69 -10.53 2.98 11.84
C ALA A 69 -10.00 4.31 11.32
N SER A 70 -9.56 4.34 10.07
CA SER A 70 -9.09 5.56 9.42
C SER A 70 -10.23 6.59 9.30
N CYS A 71 -11.43 6.14 8.98
CA CYS A 71 -12.60 7.04 8.92
C CYS A 71 -12.89 7.72 10.25
N GLY A 72 -12.58 7.05 11.37
CA GLY A 72 -12.83 7.59 12.70
C GLY A 72 -11.70 8.46 13.25
N SER A 73 -10.56 8.54 12.58
CA SER A 73 -9.37 9.20 13.13
C SER A 73 -9.42 10.73 13.06
N GLY A 74 -10.15 11.29 12.13
CA GLY A 74 -10.26 12.73 11.94
C GLY A 74 -9.00 13.43 11.40
N SER A 75 -7.95 12.69 11.12
CA SER A 75 -6.63 13.24 10.76
C SER A 75 -6.30 13.06 9.28
N ILE A 76 -7.20 13.47 8.40
CA ILE A 76 -6.97 13.35 6.97
C ILE A 76 -6.24 14.61 6.47
N PRO A 77 -5.12 14.45 5.73
CA PRO A 77 -4.46 15.61 5.13
C PRO A 77 -5.41 16.39 4.22
N LYS A 78 -5.37 17.69 4.28
CA LYS A 78 -6.28 18.56 3.52
C LYS A 78 -6.21 18.35 2.01
N SER A 79 -5.04 17.98 1.50
CA SER A 79 -4.82 17.77 0.07
C SER A 79 -5.27 16.39 -0.41
N SER A 80 -5.71 15.51 0.49
CA SER A 80 -6.06 14.13 0.15
C SER A 80 -7.55 13.96 -0.09
N ASP A 81 -7.91 13.14 -1.09
CA ASP A 81 -9.26 12.62 -1.22
C ASP A 81 -9.52 11.65 -0.06
N PRO A 82 -10.54 11.88 0.78
CA PRO A 82 -10.80 11.00 1.92
C PRO A 82 -10.95 9.53 1.55
N ALA A 83 -11.66 9.22 0.48
CA ALA A 83 -11.87 7.83 0.06
C ALA A 83 -10.55 7.15 -0.32
N GLU A 84 -9.69 7.86 -1.04
CA GLU A 84 -8.36 7.33 -1.40
C GLU A 84 -7.50 7.13 -0.16
N TYR A 85 -7.53 8.10 0.75
CA TYR A 85 -6.76 8.02 1.99
C TYR A 85 -7.16 6.78 2.81
N HIS A 86 -8.45 6.54 2.96
CA HIS A 86 -8.95 5.41 3.74
C HIS A 86 -8.62 4.06 3.09
N ARG A 87 -8.66 3.97 1.75
CA ARG A 87 -8.27 2.74 1.06
C ARG A 87 -6.77 2.50 1.15
N ALA A 88 -5.97 3.56 1.05
CA ALA A 88 -4.52 3.44 1.22
C ALA A 88 -4.19 2.92 2.62
N THR A 89 -4.84 3.45 3.64
CA THR A 89 -4.68 2.98 5.03
C THR A 89 -5.08 1.51 5.16
N SER A 90 -6.13 1.08 4.47
CA SER A 90 -6.56 -0.32 4.52
C SER A 90 -5.50 -1.24 3.93
N LEU A 91 -4.85 -0.83 2.84
CA LEU A 91 -3.77 -1.61 2.23
C LEU A 91 -2.58 -1.74 3.19
N GLU A 92 -2.19 -0.64 3.80
CA GLU A 92 -1.09 -0.64 4.77
C GLU A 92 -1.42 -1.53 5.98
N THR A 93 -2.67 -1.49 6.46
CA THR A 93 -3.13 -2.34 7.55
C THR A 93 -2.97 -3.81 7.19
N LEU A 94 -3.37 -4.20 5.99
CA LEU A 94 -3.23 -5.58 5.52
C LEU A 94 -1.76 -6.01 5.48
N PHE A 95 -0.90 -5.17 4.93
CA PHE A 95 0.52 -5.52 4.81
C PHE A 95 1.19 -5.63 6.18
N GLY A 96 0.84 -4.76 7.14
CA GLY A 96 1.33 -4.88 8.51
C GLY A 96 0.86 -6.15 9.18
N TYR A 97 -0.40 -6.51 8.98
CA TYR A 97 -0.98 -7.75 9.51
C TYR A 97 -0.26 -8.99 8.97
N LEU A 98 -0.09 -9.07 7.66
CA LEU A 98 0.60 -10.21 7.04
C LEU A 98 2.05 -10.29 7.47
N HIS A 99 2.70 -9.14 7.64
CA HIS A 99 4.09 -9.10 8.10
C HIS A 99 4.23 -9.68 9.51
N LEU A 100 3.35 -9.29 10.44
CA LEU A 100 3.40 -9.80 11.81
C LEU A 100 3.09 -11.29 11.88
N LEU A 101 2.28 -11.81 10.96
CA LEU A 101 2.01 -13.24 10.87
C LEU A 101 3.13 -14.02 10.18
N GLY A 102 4.15 -13.34 9.67
CA GLY A 102 5.25 -13.99 8.96
C GLY A 102 4.87 -14.51 7.58
N GLN A 103 3.78 -14.03 7.01
CA GLN A 103 3.29 -14.49 5.71
C GLN A 103 4.00 -13.76 4.56
N THR A 104 5.30 -13.95 4.48
CA THR A 104 6.16 -13.27 3.50
C THR A 104 5.79 -13.61 2.06
N ASP A 105 5.47 -14.87 1.79
CA ASP A 105 5.10 -15.30 0.43
C ASP A 105 3.80 -14.66 -0.03
N ARG A 106 2.83 -14.54 0.89
CA ARG A 106 1.55 -13.89 0.57
C ARG A 106 1.75 -12.40 0.30
N ILE A 107 2.59 -11.74 1.09
CA ILE A 107 2.93 -10.33 0.85
C ILE A 107 3.52 -10.16 -0.54
N ARG A 108 4.47 -11.02 -0.92
CA ARG A 108 5.10 -10.96 -2.24
C ARG A 108 4.12 -11.21 -3.37
N GLU A 109 3.24 -12.19 -3.19
CA GLU A 109 2.22 -12.51 -4.19
C GLU A 109 1.31 -11.29 -4.46
N LEU A 110 0.80 -10.67 -3.40
CA LEU A 110 -0.05 -9.49 -3.53
C LEU A 110 0.72 -8.31 -4.09
N PHE A 111 1.93 -8.09 -3.63
CA PHE A 111 2.76 -6.96 -4.07
C PHE A 111 3.12 -7.07 -5.55
N GLU A 112 3.53 -8.25 -6.01
CA GLU A 112 3.86 -8.46 -7.42
C GLU A 112 2.64 -8.25 -8.32
N TYR A 113 1.48 -8.71 -7.88
CA TYR A 113 0.25 -8.50 -8.62
C TYR A 113 -0.09 -7.01 -8.71
N ILE A 114 0.09 -6.27 -7.62
CA ILE A 114 -0.10 -4.82 -7.60
C ILE A 114 0.87 -4.15 -8.57
N TRP A 115 2.14 -4.53 -8.49
CA TRP A 115 3.19 -3.91 -9.32
C TRP A 115 2.91 -4.07 -10.81
N GLU A 116 2.48 -5.25 -11.22
CA GLU A 116 2.25 -5.57 -12.62
C GLU A 116 0.94 -4.99 -13.17
N ASN A 117 -0.04 -4.70 -12.30
CA ASN A 117 -1.39 -4.36 -12.73
C ASN A 117 -1.86 -2.97 -12.28
N THR A 118 -1.01 -2.19 -11.62
CA THR A 118 -1.35 -0.83 -11.22
C THR A 118 -0.40 0.15 -11.89
N GLU A 119 -0.95 0.98 -12.75
CA GLU A 119 -0.15 1.95 -13.50
C GLU A 119 0.16 3.19 -12.64
N VAL A 120 1.38 3.70 -12.82
CA VAL A 120 1.74 5.01 -12.26
C VAL A 120 1.12 6.06 -13.17
N LYS A 121 0.27 6.93 -12.61
CA LYS A 121 -0.33 8.00 -13.41
C LYS A 121 0.69 9.07 -13.71
N PRO A 122 0.77 9.54 -14.97
CA PRO A 122 1.68 10.63 -15.30
C PRO A 122 1.29 11.90 -14.54
N LYS A 123 2.30 12.69 -14.22
CA LYS A 123 2.07 14.00 -13.63
C LYS A 123 1.52 14.91 -14.72
N CYS A 124 0.41 15.53 -14.43
CA CYS A 124 -0.18 16.55 -15.30
C CYS A 124 0.32 17.92 -14.92
#